data_c4c2db47fedc28af3868aa96e6f781a0
#
_entry.id   c4c2db47fedc28af3868aa96e6f781a0
#
_cell.length_a   1.000
_cell.length_b   1.000
_cell.length_c   1.000
_cell.angle_alpha   90.00
_cell.angle_beta   90.00
_cell.angle_gamma   90.00
#
_symmetry.space_group_name_H-M   'P 1'
#
loop_
_entity.id
_entity.type
_entity.pdbx_description
1 polymer ?
#
loop_
_entity_poly.entity_id
_entity_poly.type
_entity_poly.pdbx_seq_one_letter_code
_entity_poly.pdbx_strand_id
1 'polypeptide(L)' 'MPLVTVKAVEGRTIEQKRGLVEDITEAVVKKFKAEPDSVTVDIIEYSKENLSKAGKLFPDR' A
#
# COMPACT_ATOMS: atom_id res chain seq x y z
N MET A 1 8.87 -2.22 -16.14
CA MET A 1 9.05 -2.13 -14.69
C MET A 1 7.70 -1.93 -14.01
N PRO A 2 7.15 -2.98 -13.28
CA PRO A 2 5.88 -2.82 -12.58
C PRO A 2 6.00 -1.88 -11.37
N LEU A 3 5.02 -1.02 -11.21
CA LEU A 3 4.92 -0.10 -10.07
C LEU A 3 3.55 -0.29 -9.43
N VAL A 4 3.55 -0.59 -8.13
CA VAL A 4 2.30 -0.77 -7.38
C VAL A 4 2.28 0.22 -6.23
N THR A 5 1.22 0.98 -6.13
CA THR A 5 1.04 1.94 -5.06
C THR A 5 -0.13 1.51 -4.18
N VAL A 6 0.15 1.40 -2.88
CA VAL A 6 -0.86 1.10 -1.87
C VAL A 6 -1.12 2.38 -1.10
N LYS A 7 -2.38 2.78 -1.03
CA LYS A 7 -2.78 3.94 -0.22
C LYS A 7 -3.59 3.41 0.97
N ALA A 8 -3.22 3.83 2.14
CA ALA A 8 -3.87 3.33 3.36
C ALA A 8 -3.84 4.38 4.46
N VAL A 9 -4.72 4.21 5.42
CA VAL A 9 -4.67 5.00 6.65
C VAL A 9 -3.50 4.50 7.48
N GLU A 10 -2.78 5.41 8.12
CA GLU A 10 -1.64 5.07 8.98
C GLU A 10 -2.04 4.16 10.14
N GLY A 11 -1.06 3.49 10.72
CA GLY A 11 -1.27 2.66 11.91
C GLY A 11 -0.80 1.23 11.79
N ARG A 12 -0.34 0.80 10.61
CA ARG A 12 0.22 -0.55 10.46
C ARG A 12 1.66 -0.59 10.92
N THR A 13 2.07 -1.74 11.43
CA THR A 13 3.45 -1.93 11.88
C THR A 13 4.37 -2.11 10.68
N ILE A 14 5.67 -1.91 10.91
CA ILE A 14 6.66 -2.16 9.87
C ILE A 14 6.64 -3.63 9.42
N GLU A 15 6.37 -4.56 10.34
CA GLU A 15 6.29 -5.98 10.00
C GLU A 15 5.11 -6.28 9.09
N GLN A 16 3.97 -5.62 9.31
CA GLN A 16 2.83 -5.77 8.43
C GLN A 16 3.13 -5.24 7.03
N LYS A 17 3.85 -4.12 6.95
CA LYS A 17 4.25 -3.55 5.66
C LYS A 17 5.23 -4.45 4.94
N ARG A 18 6.20 -5.04 5.65
CA ARG A 18 7.14 -6.00 5.05
C ARG A 18 6.41 -7.17 4.44
N GLY A 19 5.47 -7.75 5.18
CA GLY A 19 4.69 -8.87 4.68
C GLY A 19 3.86 -8.49 3.45
N LEU A 20 3.25 -7.32 3.47
CA LEU A 20 2.43 -6.87 2.35
C LEU A 20 3.26 -6.71 1.09
N VAL A 21 4.41 -6.03 1.16
CA VAL A 21 5.21 -5.80 -0.04
C VAL A 21 5.81 -7.10 -0.58
N GLU A 22 6.12 -8.05 0.29
CA GLU A 22 6.58 -9.38 -0.14
C GLU A 22 5.48 -10.09 -0.94
N ASP A 23 4.26 -10.09 -0.43
CA ASP A 23 3.14 -10.77 -1.08
C ASP A 23 2.77 -10.10 -2.40
N ILE A 24 2.75 -8.78 -2.46
CA ILE A 24 2.47 -8.05 -3.68
C ILE A 24 3.54 -8.34 -4.73
N THR A 25 4.81 -8.30 -4.33
CA THR A 25 5.91 -8.56 -5.25
C THR A 25 5.82 -9.97 -5.81
N GLU A 26 5.55 -10.95 -4.96
CA GLU A 26 5.40 -12.34 -5.40
C GLU A 26 4.28 -12.47 -6.42
N ALA A 27 3.15 -11.84 -6.18
CA ALA A 27 2.02 -11.88 -7.10
C ALA A 27 2.36 -11.28 -8.46
N VAL A 28 3.04 -10.14 -8.47
CA VAL A 28 3.43 -9.47 -9.71
C VAL A 28 4.45 -10.30 -10.49
N VAL A 29 5.45 -10.82 -9.79
CA VAL A 29 6.46 -11.68 -10.42
C VAL A 29 5.80 -12.87 -11.09
N LYS A 30 4.88 -13.51 -10.39
CA LYS A 30 4.20 -14.71 -10.88
C LYS A 30 3.31 -14.41 -12.08
N LYS A 31 2.52 -13.35 -12.00
CA LYS A 31 1.50 -13.05 -13.02
C LYS A 31 2.06 -12.31 -14.23
N PHE A 32 2.99 -11.41 -14.01
CA PHE A 32 3.60 -10.61 -15.10
C PHE A 32 4.87 -11.24 -15.63
N LYS A 33 5.37 -12.31 -14.99
CA LYS A 33 6.65 -12.93 -15.33
C LYS A 33 7.78 -11.91 -15.28
N ALA A 34 7.75 -11.09 -14.24
CA ALA A 34 8.75 -10.04 -14.03
C ALA A 34 9.85 -10.53 -13.10
N GLU A 35 11.01 -9.91 -13.20
CA GLU A 35 12.08 -10.17 -12.23
C GLU A 35 11.75 -9.45 -10.92
N PRO A 36 12.02 -10.06 -9.76
CA PRO A 36 11.74 -9.41 -8.48
C PRO A 36 12.34 -8.01 -8.36
N ASP A 37 13.57 -7.82 -8.84
CA ASP A 37 14.25 -6.53 -8.75
C ASP A 37 13.60 -5.44 -9.59
N SER A 38 12.73 -5.80 -10.53
CA SER A 38 12.05 -4.82 -11.37
C SER A 38 10.74 -4.33 -10.76
N VAL A 39 10.26 -4.98 -9.69
CA VAL A 39 8.97 -4.64 -9.08
C VAL A 39 9.18 -3.63 -7.98
N THR A 40 8.53 -2.48 -8.12
CA THR A 40 8.56 -1.45 -7.10
C THR A 40 7.18 -1.36 -6.46
N VAL A 41 7.14 -1.40 -5.13
CA VAL A 41 5.90 -1.24 -4.37
C VAL A 41 6.12 -0.09 -3.40
N ASP A 42 5.23 0.89 -3.42
CA ASP A 42 5.28 1.97 -2.45
C ASP A 42 3.99 2.04 -1.64
N ILE A 43 4.10 2.51 -0.42
CA ILE A 43 2.97 2.64 0.48
C ILE A 43 2.85 4.11 0.86
N ILE A 44 1.69 4.69 0.57
CA ILE A 44 1.40 6.07 0.94
C ILE A 44 0.40 6.03 2.09
N GLU A 45 0.80 6.57 3.23
CA GLU A 45 -0.03 6.56 4.41
C GLU A 45 -0.67 7.92 4.65
N TYR A 46 -1.93 7.89 5.08
CA TYR A 46 -2.71 9.09 5.35
C TYR A 46 -3.10 9.13 6.81
N SER A 47 -3.04 10.32 7.39
CA SER A 47 -3.68 10.57 8.68
C SER A 47 -5.20 10.58 8.48
N LYS A 48 -5.93 10.11 9.49
CA LYS A 48 -7.39 10.17 9.48
C LYS A 48 -7.89 11.61 9.31
N GLU A 49 -7.12 12.57 9.79
CA GLU A 49 -7.48 13.98 9.67
C GLU A 49 -7.49 14.47 8.22
N ASN A 50 -6.86 13.74 7.33
CA ASN A 50 -6.76 14.10 5.92
C ASN A 50 -7.76 13.36 5.04
N LEU A 51 -8.63 12.56 5.63
CA LEU A 51 -9.60 11.77 4.89
C LEU A 51 -11.01 12.13 5.31
N SER A 52 -11.88 12.22 4.34
CA SER A 52 -13.28 12.50 4.56
C SER A 52 -14.16 11.58 3.74
N LYS A 53 -15.38 11.42 4.18
CA LYS A 53 -16.41 10.70 3.44
C LYS A 53 -17.73 11.40 3.67
N ALA A 54 -18.47 11.65 2.59
CA ALA A 54 -19.74 12.36 2.64
C ALA A 54 -19.63 13.73 3.34
N GLY A 55 -18.49 14.41 3.16
CA GLY A 55 -18.27 15.74 3.72
C GLY A 55 -17.87 15.77 5.19
N LYS A 56 -17.60 14.61 5.80
CA LYS A 56 -17.15 14.56 7.19
C LYS A 56 -15.77 13.91 7.27
N LEU A 57 -14.88 14.53 8.00
CA LEU A 57 -13.56 13.95 8.26
C LEU A 57 -13.71 12.68 9.11
N PHE A 58 -12.80 11.72 8.90
CA PHE A 58 -12.86 10.44 9.60
C PHE A 58 -12.90 10.57 11.13
N PRO A 59 -12.15 11.49 11.77
CA PRO A 59 -12.28 11.66 13.24
C PRO A 59 -13.66 12.06 13.70
N ASP A 60 -14.46 12.64 12.83
CA ASP A 60 -15.79 13.16 13.14
C ASP A 60 -16.93 12.18 12.83
N ARG A 61 -16.56 10.99 12.42
CA ARG A 61 -17.56 9.99 11.99
C ARG A 61 -17.81 8.96 13.08
#